data_cd4a46f8fad3adaa37a16aac9be3870e
#
_entry.id   cd4a46f8fad3adaa37a16aac9be3870e
#
_cell.length_a   1.000
_cell.length_b   1.000
_cell.length_c   1.000
_cell.angle_alpha   90.00
_cell.angle_beta   90.00
_cell.angle_gamma   90.00
#
_symmetry.space_group_name_H-M   'P 1'
#
loop_
_entity.id
_entity.type
_entity.pdbx_description
1 polymer ?
#
loop_
_entity_poly.entity_id
_entity_poly.type
_entity_poly.pdbx_seq_one_letter_code
_entity_poly.pdbx_strand_id
1 'polypeptide(L)'
;MNAKLKNPDLFIRVISSIVMIFLGAVFLGIGGTVFKSILILISAVLAWEIFSFNHLHKHKRILNAIFFALIFATYILFSQVLSLILLIIFLIFYKVIIKHNDYTQRAIYLVLIFFSLITLSDLRLEVGLVQTLWVICCVIASDVGGYFVGRTVGGPKLWPIISPKKTWSGIIGGWLLTMIITYIFIILFKEIEFYFLFFSIFISIFSQFGDLYESFLKRNAGIKDSSNLIPGHGGFLDRFDGMIGAFFAVFIINFININNWIF
;
A
#
# COMPACT_ATOMS: atom_id res chain seq x y z
N MET A 1 -12.73 42.90 -6.36
CA MET A 1 -12.66 41.72 -5.46
C MET A 1 -12.32 40.49 -6.32
N ASN A 2 -11.04 40.35 -6.72
CA ASN A 2 -10.58 39.27 -7.59
C ASN A 2 -9.81 38.25 -6.72
N ALA A 3 -10.48 37.16 -6.35
CA ALA A 3 -9.88 36.05 -5.66
C ALA A 3 -8.84 35.40 -6.61
N LYS A 4 -7.57 35.56 -6.31
CA LYS A 4 -6.46 34.80 -6.90
C LYS A 4 -6.55 33.31 -6.48
N LEU A 5 -7.50 32.58 -7.04
CA LEU A 5 -7.57 31.12 -7.00
C LEU A 5 -6.69 30.54 -8.12
N LYS A 6 -5.42 30.82 -8.10
CA LYS A 6 -4.44 30.13 -8.94
C LYS A 6 -3.21 29.78 -8.11
N ASN A 7 -3.36 28.80 -7.22
CA ASN A 7 -2.23 27.95 -6.86
C ASN A 7 -2.16 26.87 -7.95
N PRO A 8 -1.25 26.96 -8.93
CA PRO A 8 -1.10 25.96 -9.98
C PRO A 8 -0.89 24.56 -9.41
N ASP A 9 -0.28 24.47 -8.22
CA ASP A 9 -0.07 23.20 -7.49
C ASP A 9 -1.39 22.55 -7.05
N LEU A 10 -2.41 23.31 -6.65
CA LEU A 10 -3.70 22.76 -6.25
C LEU A 10 -4.45 22.14 -7.44
N PHE A 11 -4.45 22.81 -8.58
CA PHE A 11 -5.09 22.32 -9.79
C PHE A 11 -4.46 21.00 -10.28
N ILE A 12 -3.12 20.95 -10.32
CA ILE A 12 -2.37 19.73 -10.67
C ILE A 12 -2.71 18.59 -9.72
N ARG A 13 -2.79 18.85 -8.41
CA ARG A 13 -3.16 17.84 -7.39
C ARG A 13 -4.57 17.31 -7.59
N VAL A 14 -5.54 18.18 -7.84
CA VAL A 14 -6.93 17.74 -8.06
C VAL A 14 -7.03 16.86 -9.30
N ILE A 15 -6.42 17.27 -10.42
CA ILE A 15 -6.44 16.48 -11.66
C ILE A 15 -5.78 15.12 -11.44
N SER A 16 -4.58 15.08 -10.86
CA SER A 16 -3.87 13.81 -10.64
C SER A 16 -4.63 12.90 -9.68
N SER A 17 -5.33 13.42 -8.66
CA SER A 17 -6.20 12.60 -7.80
C SER A 17 -7.37 11.99 -8.57
N ILE A 18 -8.06 12.79 -9.41
CA ILE A 18 -9.18 12.30 -10.23
C ILE A 18 -8.70 11.20 -11.18
N VAL A 19 -7.57 11.44 -11.86
CA VAL A 19 -6.98 10.45 -12.78
C VAL A 19 -6.61 9.16 -12.03
N MET A 20 -5.99 9.24 -10.85
CA MET A 20 -5.65 8.07 -10.05
C MET A 20 -6.90 7.28 -9.63
N ILE A 21 -7.94 7.96 -9.16
CA ILE A 21 -9.20 7.31 -8.76
C ILE A 21 -9.85 6.64 -9.97
N PHE A 22 -9.90 7.32 -11.11
CA PHE A 22 -10.47 6.78 -12.34
C PHE A 22 -9.69 5.55 -12.83
N LEU A 23 -8.36 5.64 -12.92
CA LEU A 23 -7.51 4.52 -13.32
C LEU A 23 -7.61 3.35 -12.33
N GLY A 24 -7.67 3.62 -11.02
CA GLY A 24 -7.87 2.61 -10.00
C GLY A 24 -9.23 1.90 -10.14
N ALA A 25 -10.31 2.64 -10.39
CA ALA A 25 -11.64 2.07 -10.60
C ALA A 25 -11.70 1.20 -11.86
N VAL A 26 -11.11 1.68 -12.97
CA VAL A 26 -11.00 0.93 -14.22
C VAL A 26 -10.17 -0.34 -14.03
N PHE A 27 -9.02 -0.23 -13.37
CA PHE A 27 -8.13 -1.35 -13.05
C PHE A 27 -8.84 -2.44 -12.25
N LEU A 28 -9.55 -2.07 -11.18
CA LEU A 28 -10.30 -3.00 -10.36
C LEU A 28 -11.52 -3.57 -11.11
N GLY A 29 -12.19 -2.78 -11.94
CA GLY A 29 -13.37 -3.18 -12.67
C GLY A 29 -13.10 -4.20 -13.77
N ILE A 30 -12.02 -4.06 -14.52
CA ILE A 30 -11.71 -4.95 -15.65
C ILE A 30 -11.45 -6.39 -15.19
N GLY A 31 -10.63 -6.58 -14.13
CA GLY A 31 -10.26 -7.92 -13.67
C GLY A 31 -9.47 -8.75 -14.69
N GLY A 32 -9.47 -10.09 -14.52
CA GLY A 32 -8.89 -11.04 -15.46
C GLY A 32 -7.41 -10.85 -15.77
N THR A 33 -7.03 -11.16 -17.03
CA THR A 33 -5.61 -11.08 -17.46
C THR A 33 -5.06 -9.66 -17.52
N VAL A 34 -5.89 -8.67 -17.84
CA VAL A 34 -5.50 -7.25 -17.86
C VAL A 34 -5.12 -6.79 -16.46
N PHE A 35 -5.95 -7.13 -15.46
CA PHE A 35 -5.65 -6.84 -14.05
C PHE A 35 -4.32 -7.46 -13.62
N LYS A 36 -4.08 -8.74 -13.95
CA LYS A 36 -2.82 -9.45 -13.67
C LYS A 36 -1.61 -8.72 -14.29
N SER A 37 -1.72 -8.33 -15.54
CA SER A 37 -0.63 -7.63 -16.26
C SER A 37 -0.32 -6.26 -15.62
N ILE A 38 -1.34 -5.51 -15.24
CA ILE A 38 -1.17 -4.22 -14.56
C ILE A 38 -0.55 -4.41 -13.17
N LEU A 39 -0.94 -5.46 -12.41
CA LEU A 39 -0.30 -5.78 -11.13
C LEU A 39 1.20 -6.07 -11.26
N ILE A 40 1.62 -6.77 -12.31
CA ILE A 40 3.04 -7.00 -12.59
C ILE A 40 3.76 -5.66 -12.83
N LEU A 41 3.16 -4.75 -13.59
CA LEU A 41 3.73 -3.41 -13.78
C LEU A 41 3.77 -2.59 -12.48
N ILE A 42 2.72 -2.65 -11.66
CA ILE A 42 2.69 -2.02 -10.33
C ILE A 42 3.82 -2.56 -9.45
N SER A 43 4.05 -3.87 -9.45
CA SER A 43 5.14 -4.48 -8.68
C SER A 43 6.52 -3.95 -9.09
N ALA A 44 6.73 -3.75 -10.41
CA ALA A 44 7.97 -3.16 -10.93
C ALA A 44 8.15 -1.71 -10.46
N VAL A 45 7.09 -0.89 -10.51
CA VAL A 45 7.16 0.53 -10.10
C VAL A 45 7.42 0.65 -8.61
N LEU A 46 6.70 -0.09 -7.76
CA LEU A 46 6.90 -0.09 -6.30
C LEU A 46 8.33 -0.52 -5.93
N ALA A 47 8.82 -1.61 -6.52
CA ALA A 47 10.18 -2.07 -6.30
C ALA A 47 11.22 -1.05 -6.78
N TRP A 48 11.02 -0.43 -7.94
CA TRP A 48 11.92 0.60 -8.47
C TRP A 48 12.02 1.79 -7.53
N GLU A 49 10.93 2.24 -6.91
CA GLU A 49 10.96 3.33 -5.94
C GLU A 49 11.73 2.93 -4.69
N ILE A 50 11.55 1.71 -4.16
CA ILE A 50 12.37 1.21 -3.02
C ILE A 50 13.85 1.17 -3.39
N PHE A 51 14.21 0.71 -4.59
CA PHE A 51 15.59 0.70 -5.05
C PHE A 51 16.13 2.11 -5.32
N SER A 52 15.27 3.12 -5.50
CA SER A 52 15.69 4.51 -5.65
C SER A 52 16.20 5.13 -4.34
N PHE A 53 15.78 4.60 -3.18
CA PHE A 53 16.27 5.03 -1.85
C PHE A 53 17.76 4.69 -1.63
N ASN A 54 18.33 3.87 -2.49
CA ASN A 54 19.75 3.55 -2.52
C ASN A 54 20.46 4.46 -3.52
N HIS A 55 21.71 4.80 -3.25
CA HIS A 55 22.61 5.45 -4.21
C HIS A 55 23.05 4.50 -5.35
N LEU A 56 22.19 3.56 -5.73
CA LEU A 56 22.45 2.65 -6.84
C LEU A 56 22.42 3.39 -8.17
N HIS A 57 23.28 3.00 -9.12
CA HIS A 57 23.21 3.47 -10.49
C HIS A 57 21.86 3.16 -11.11
N LYS A 58 21.35 4.06 -11.94
CA LYS A 58 20.02 3.97 -12.59
C LYS A 58 19.74 2.60 -13.22
N HIS A 59 20.72 2.02 -13.93
CA HIS A 59 20.58 0.71 -14.56
C HIS A 59 20.35 -0.42 -13.54
N LYS A 60 21.07 -0.42 -12.42
CA LYS A 60 20.88 -1.43 -11.37
C LYS A 60 19.50 -1.34 -10.71
N ARG A 61 18.97 -0.12 -10.52
CA ARG A 61 17.61 0.07 -9.98
C ARG A 61 16.56 -0.55 -10.90
N ILE A 62 16.64 -0.24 -12.20
CA ILE A 62 15.71 -0.76 -13.21
C ILE A 62 15.82 -2.28 -13.29
N LEU A 63 17.04 -2.82 -13.34
CA LEU A 63 17.26 -4.26 -13.43
C LEU A 63 16.66 -5.01 -12.23
N ASN A 64 16.92 -4.55 -11.00
CA ASN A 64 16.34 -5.16 -9.80
C ASN A 64 14.81 -5.05 -9.75
N ALA A 65 14.24 -3.94 -10.22
CA ALA A 65 12.80 -3.79 -10.33
C ALA A 65 12.17 -4.77 -11.31
N ILE A 66 12.81 -4.98 -12.47
CA ILE A 66 12.39 -5.98 -13.46
C ILE A 66 12.48 -7.39 -12.88
N PHE A 67 13.57 -7.75 -12.20
CA PHE A 67 13.68 -9.05 -11.55
C PHE A 67 12.60 -9.28 -10.50
N PHE A 68 12.30 -8.29 -9.66
CA PHE A 68 11.23 -8.38 -8.68
C PHE A 68 9.86 -8.58 -9.37
N ALA A 69 9.58 -7.85 -10.45
CA ALA A 69 8.36 -8.00 -11.22
C ALA A 69 8.25 -9.38 -11.90
N LEU A 70 9.36 -9.92 -12.42
CA LEU A 70 9.40 -11.26 -12.97
C LEU A 70 9.12 -12.33 -11.90
N ILE A 71 9.65 -12.16 -10.68
CA ILE A 71 9.35 -13.05 -9.56
C ILE A 71 7.86 -12.99 -9.22
N PHE A 72 7.27 -11.79 -9.18
CA PHE A 72 5.84 -11.66 -8.97
C PHE A 72 5.02 -12.23 -10.13
N ALA A 73 5.49 -12.10 -11.37
CA ALA A 73 4.86 -12.73 -12.54
C ALA A 73 4.87 -14.26 -12.44
N THR A 74 5.91 -14.89 -11.85
CA THR A 74 5.90 -16.35 -11.65
C THR A 74 4.82 -16.80 -10.67
N TYR A 75 4.48 -15.97 -9.66
CA TYR A 75 3.34 -16.24 -8.79
C TYR A 75 2.02 -16.27 -9.60
N ILE A 76 1.79 -15.24 -10.42
CA ILE A 76 0.54 -15.08 -11.17
C ILE A 76 0.35 -16.13 -12.27
N LEU A 77 1.45 -16.52 -12.94
CA LEU A 77 1.38 -17.29 -14.19
C LEU A 77 1.72 -18.77 -14.02
N PHE A 78 2.50 -19.15 -13.00
CA PHE A 78 3.07 -20.49 -12.90
C PHE A 78 2.85 -21.17 -11.54
N SER A 79 3.53 -20.71 -10.48
CA SER A 79 3.57 -21.43 -9.21
C SER A 79 3.90 -20.50 -8.02
N GLN A 80 3.11 -20.68 -6.95
CA GLN A 80 3.34 -19.98 -5.69
C GLN A 80 4.70 -20.39 -5.07
N VAL A 81 5.00 -21.70 -5.04
CA VAL A 81 6.24 -22.22 -4.45
C VAL A 81 7.47 -21.70 -5.20
N LEU A 82 7.43 -21.73 -6.55
CA LEU A 82 8.53 -21.22 -7.36
C LEU A 82 8.79 -19.73 -7.11
N SER A 83 7.74 -18.92 -7.00
CA SER A 83 7.87 -17.49 -6.75
C SER A 83 8.50 -17.19 -5.39
N LEU A 84 8.16 -17.95 -4.35
CA LEU A 84 8.75 -17.82 -3.02
C LEU A 84 10.23 -18.19 -3.00
N ILE A 85 10.61 -19.30 -3.69
CA ILE A 85 12.02 -19.70 -3.82
C ILE A 85 12.81 -18.61 -4.53
N LEU A 86 12.29 -18.07 -5.65
CA LEU A 86 12.93 -17.01 -6.40
C LEU A 86 13.03 -15.71 -5.60
N LEU A 87 12.01 -15.37 -4.79
CA LEU A 87 12.06 -14.22 -3.89
C LEU A 87 13.19 -14.37 -2.86
N ILE A 88 13.33 -15.54 -2.22
CA ILE A 88 14.40 -15.81 -1.26
C ILE A 88 15.78 -15.67 -1.93
N ILE A 89 15.95 -16.28 -3.09
CA ILE A 89 17.21 -16.19 -3.87
C ILE A 89 17.50 -14.71 -4.21
N PHE A 90 16.49 -13.97 -4.69
CA PHE A 90 16.63 -12.56 -5.02
C PHE A 90 17.04 -11.73 -3.80
N LEU A 91 16.45 -11.94 -2.63
CA LEU A 91 16.81 -11.21 -1.42
C LEU A 91 18.23 -11.53 -0.95
N ILE A 92 18.71 -12.77 -1.12
CA ILE A 92 20.11 -13.14 -0.83
C ILE A 92 21.05 -12.39 -1.78
N PHE A 93 20.78 -12.38 -3.09
CA PHE A 93 21.57 -11.62 -4.07
C PHE A 93 21.51 -10.11 -3.82
N TYR A 94 20.33 -9.58 -3.48
CA TYR A 94 20.15 -8.18 -3.13
C TYR A 94 21.03 -7.76 -1.95
N LYS A 95 21.22 -8.62 -0.95
CA LYS A 95 22.14 -8.40 0.17
C LYS A 95 23.59 -8.27 -0.28
N VAL A 96 24.02 -9.06 -1.26
CA VAL A 96 25.39 -9.01 -1.81
C VAL A 96 25.62 -7.72 -2.60
N ILE A 97 24.61 -7.24 -3.32
CA ILE A 97 24.68 -6.01 -4.14
C ILE A 97 24.70 -4.76 -3.26
N ILE A 98 23.93 -4.74 -2.17
CA ILE A 98 23.80 -3.61 -1.26
C ILE A 98 24.61 -3.87 -0.01
N LYS A 99 25.83 -3.38 0.01
CA LYS A 99 26.74 -3.42 1.17
C LYS A 99 26.37 -2.41 2.27
N HIS A 100 25.12 -1.95 2.36
CA HIS A 100 24.69 -0.89 3.26
C HIS A 100 23.88 -1.45 4.45
N ASN A 101 23.98 -0.80 5.61
CA ASN A 101 23.29 -1.22 6.84
C ASN A 101 21.76 -1.27 6.73
N ASP A 102 21.17 -0.54 5.77
CA ASP A 102 19.70 -0.43 5.57
C ASP A 102 19.12 -1.56 4.72
N TYR A 103 19.93 -2.55 4.32
CA TYR A 103 19.46 -3.68 3.50
C TYR A 103 18.25 -4.38 4.12
N THR A 104 18.36 -4.75 5.40
CA THR A 104 17.34 -5.56 6.09
C THR A 104 15.97 -4.87 6.09
N GLN A 105 15.93 -3.58 6.36
CA GLN A 105 14.70 -2.81 6.41
C GLN A 105 14.01 -2.75 5.05
N ARG A 106 14.77 -2.54 3.97
CA ARG A 106 14.24 -2.52 2.60
C ARG A 106 13.83 -3.89 2.10
N ALA A 107 14.59 -4.94 2.47
CA ALA A 107 14.24 -6.32 2.16
C ALA A 107 12.90 -6.70 2.82
N ILE A 108 12.69 -6.34 4.09
CA ILE A 108 11.41 -6.52 4.78
C ILE A 108 10.29 -5.82 4.01
N TYR A 109 10.50 -4.58 3.57
CA TYR A 109 9.45 -3.86 2.85
C TYR A 109 9.15 -4.44 1.47
N LEU A 110 10.15 -4.97 0.75
CA LEU A 110 9.94 -5.72 -0.49
C LEU A 110 9.12 -6.99 -0.26
N VAL A 111 9.35 -7.69 0.86
CA VAL A 111 8.52 -8.83 1.26
C VAL A 111 7.08 -8.40 1.56
N LEU A 112 6.89 -7.28 2.27
CA LEU A 112 5.56 -6.72 2.52
C LEU A 112 4.85 -6.37 1.20
N ILE A 113 5.52 -5.70 0.27
CA ILE A 113 4.98 -5.40 -1.07
C ILE A 113 4.58 -6.69 -1.80
N PHE A 114 5.43 -7.70 -1.79
CA PHE A 114 5.18 -8.96 -2.48
C PHE A 114 3.90 -9.65 -1.98
N PHE A 115 3.79 -9.86 -0.67
CA PHE A 115 2.61 -10.50 -0.08
C PHE A 115 1.35 -9.64 -0.18
N SER A 116 1.47 -8.33 -0.10
CA SER A 116 0.33 -7.41 -0.29
C SER A 116 -0.22 -7.46 -1.71
N LEU A 117 0.64 -7.55 -2.72
CA LEU A 117 0.22 -7.68 -4.11
C LEU A 117 -0.37 -9.05 -4.41
N ILE A 118 0.16 -10.13 -3.80
CA ILE A 118 -0.45 -11.46 -3.83
C ILE A 118 -1.87 -11.37 -3.31
N THR A 119 -2.04 -10.83 -2.11
CA THR A 119 -3.37 -10.73 -1.47
C THR A 119 -4.33 -9.88 -2.29
N LEU A 120 -3.87 -8.76 -2.84
CA LEU A 120 -4.69 -7.94 -3.73
C LEU A 120 -5.12 -8.72 -4.98
N SER A 121 -4.21 -9.54 -5.56
CA SER A 121 -4.52 -10.39 -6.70
C SER A 121 -5.58 -11.42 -6.36
N ASP A 122 -5.37 -12.17 -5.30
CA ASP A 122 -6.22 -13.31 -4.93
C ASP A 122 -7.57 -12.81 -4.42
N LEU A 123 -7.59 -11.77 -3.57
CA LEU A 123 -8.83 -11.17 -3.09
C LEU A 123 -9.70 -10.67 -4.26
N ARG A 124 -9.07 -10.01 -5.26
CA ARG A 124 -9.82 -9.49 -6.42
C ARG A 124 -10.31 -10.58 -7.37
N LEU A 125 -9.53 -11.63 -7.59
CA LEU A 125 -9.80 -12.64 -8.61
C LEU A 125 -10.57 -13.86 -8.09
N GLU A 126 -10.34 -14.23 -6.84
CA GLU A 126 -10.92 -15.44 -6.23
C GLU A 126 -12.10 -15.12 -5.33
N VAL A 127 -12.03 -14.04 -4.54
CA VAL A 127 -13.10 -13.67 -3.61
C VAL A 127 -14.07 -12.68 -4.24
N GLY A 128 -13.58 -11.57 -4.78
CA GLY A 128 -14.42 -10.65 -5.53
C GLY A 128 -14.10 -9.17 -5.38
N LEU A 129 -14.89 -8.36 -6.11
CA LEU A 129 -14.71 -6.91 -6.16
C LEU A 129 -15.15 -6.22 -4.86
N VAL A 130 -16.23 -6.71 -4.23
CA VAL A 130 -16.83 -6.07 -3.05
C VAL A 130 -15.85 -6.09 -1.88
N GLN A 131 -15.25 -7.25 -1.59
CA GLN A 131 -14.28 -7.41 -0.51
C GLN A 131 -13.00 -6.60 -0.79
N THR A 132 -12.54 -6.58 -2.05
CA THR A 132 -11.39 -5.75 -2.46
C THR A 132 -11.67 -4.27 -2.23
N LEU A 133 -12.84 -3.78 -2.66
CA LEU A 133 -13.25 -2.39 -2.44
C LEU A 133 -13.40 -2.08 -0.95
N TRP A 134 -13.93 -3.02 -0.17
CA TRP A 134 -14.03 -2.86 1.28
C TRP A 134 -12.66 -2.61 1.92
N VAL A 135 -11.63 -3.42 1.61
CA VAL A 135 -10.26 -3.20 2.13
C VAL A 135 -9.74 -1.82 1.73
N ILE A 136 -9.90 -1.44 0.46
CA ILE A 136 -9.44 -0.12 -0.04
C ILE A 136 -10.19 1.02 0.68
N CYS A 137 -11.50 0.90 0.86
CA CYS A 137 -12.29 1.89 1.59
C CYS A 137 -11.89 1.97 3.07
N CYS A 138 -11.49 0.85 3.69
CA CYS A 138 -10.93 0.84 5.04
C CYS A 138 -9.63 1.64 5.13
N VAL A 139 -8.72 1.51 4.16
CA VAL A 139 -7.49 2.31 4.10
C VAL A 139 -7.81 3.79 3.98
N ILE A 140 -8.66 4.16 3.01
CA ILE A 140 -9.07 5.56 2.81
C ILE A 140 -9.72 6.13 4.08
N ALA A 141 -10.61 5.36 4.72
CA ALA A 141 -11.27 5.76 5.96
C ALA A 141 -10.26 5.95 7.10
N SER A 142 -9.29 5.06 7.22
CA SER A 142 -8.21 5.17 8.22
C SER A 142 -7.45 6.47 8.06
N ASP A 143 -7.07 6.84 6.83
CA ASP A 143 -6.31 8.06 6.55
C ASP A 143 -7.15 9.32 6.76
N VAL A 144 -8.39 9.33 6.25
CA VAL A 144 -9.33 10.46 6.40
C VAL A 144 -9.67 10.69 7.88
N GLY A 145 -10.05 9.61 8.60
CA GLY A 145 -10.36 9.69 10.03
C GLY A 145 -9.15 10.14 10.84
N GLY A 146 -7.98 9.58 10.51
CA GLY A 146 -6.70 9.95 11.12
C GLY A 146 -6.36 11.43 10.94
N TYR A 147 -6.56 11.95 9.74
CA TYR A 147 -6.32 13.35 9.43
C TYR A 147 -7.29 14.30 10.16
N PHE A 148 -8.60 14.04 10.03
CA PHE A 148 -9.60 14.94 10.62
C PHE A 148 -9.56 14.94 12.14
N VAL A 149 -9.60 13.77 12.79
CA VAL A 149 -9.58 13.68 14.24
C VAL A 149 -8.22 14.13 14.80
N GLY A 150 -7.12 13.75 14.16
CA GLY A 150 -5.79 14.17 14.59
C GLY A 150 -5.58 15.68 14.50
N ARG A 151 -6.24 16.37 13.56
CA ARG A 151 -6.17 17.82 13.42
C ARG A 151 -7.11 18.57 14.37
N THR A 152 -8.31 18.05 14.62
CA THR A 152 -9.32 18.70 15.46
C THR A 152 -9.08 18.48 16.94
N VAL A 153 -8.82 17.23 17.36
CA VAL A 153 -8.59 16.84 18.75
C VAL A 153 -7.13 17.08 19.15
N GLY A 154 -6.18 16.86 18.25
CA GLY A 154 -4.75 17.00 18.52
C GLY A 154 -4.23 15.97 19.54
N GLY A 155 -3.35 16.40 20.44
CA GLY A 155 -2.81 15.56 21.53
C GLY A 155 -1.39 15.03 21.23
N PRO A 156 -0.93 14.02 22.00
CA PRO A 156 0.43 13.52 21.91
C PRO A 156 0.72 12.93 20.54
N LYS A 157 1.94 13.23 20.06
CA LYS A 157 2.42 12.71 18.77
C LYS A 157 2.77 11.23 18.90
N LEU A 158 2.48 10.47 17.84
CA LEU A 158 2.82 9.05 17.80
C LEU A 158 4.33 8.83 17.69
N TRP A 159 4.95 9.40 16.67
CA TRP A 159 6.39 9.26 16.39
C TRP A 159 6.95 10.54 15.75
N PRO A 160 7.35 11.53 16.58
CA PRO A 160 7.72 12.87 16.08
C PRO A 160 8.84 12.88 15.04
N ILE A 161 9.82 11.97 15.17
CA ILE A 161 11.01 11.91 14.30
C ILE A 161 10.63 11.41 12.89
N ILE A 162 9.72 10.44 12.78
CA ILE A 162 9.34 9.81 11.51
C ILE A 162 8.21 10.58 10.86
N SER A 163 7.13 10.82 11.63
CA SER A 163 5.92 11.49 11.18
C SER A 163 5.42 12.51 12.21
N PRO A 164 5.89 13.79 12.12
CA PRO A 164 5.58 14.82 13.12
C PRO A 164 4.10 15.24 13.15
N LYS A 165 3.31 14.86 12.16
CA LYS A 165 1.89 15.21 12.07
C LYS A 165 0.95 14.17 12.67
N LYS A 166 1.35 12.90 12.78
CA LYS A 166 0.51 11.82 13.31
C LYS A 166 0.35 11.94 14.83
N THR A 167 -0.91 11.79 15.31
CA THR A 167 -1.28 11.84 16.73
C THR A 167 -1.99 10.57 17.14
N TRP A 168 -1.98 10.22 18.43
CA TRP A 168 -2.73 9.10 18.97
C TRP A 168 -4.24 9.26 18.78
N SER A 169 -4.78 10.47 18.95
CA SER A 169 -6.18 10.76 18.64
C SER A 169 -6.54 10.48 17.18
N GLY A 170 -5.62 10.83 16.25
CA GLY A 170 -5.79 10.51 14.84
C GLY A 170 -5.84 9.02 14.55
N ILE A 171 -4.98 8.21 15.21
CA ILE A 171 -5.00 6.76 15.08
C ILE A 171 -6.37 6.19 15.45
N ILE A 172 -6.88 6.56 16.63
CA ILE A 172 -8.20 6.12 17.11
C ILE A 172 -9.31 6.61 16.18
N GLY A 173 -9.21 7.85 15.70
CA GLY A 173 -10.15 8.41 14.72
C GLY A 173 -10.18 7.63 13.41
N GLY A 174 -9.03 7.14 12.96
CA GLY A 174 -8.92 6.23 11.82
C GLY A 174 -9.66 4.92 12.06
N TRP A 175 -9.46 4.26 13.21
CA TRP A 175 -10.16 3.02 13.56
C TRP A 175 -11.67 3.20 13.61
N LEU A 176 -12.15 4.27 14.24
CA LEU A 176 -13.59 4.55 14.34
C LEU A 176 -14.23 4.78 12.97
N LEU A 177 -13.59 5.56 12.10
CA LEU A 177 -14.14 5.81 10.76
C LEU A 177 -14.11 4.54 9.91
N THR A 178 -13.08 3.71 10.06
CA THR A 178 -13.00 2.41 9.37
C THR A 178 -14.12 1.47 9.81
N MET A 179 -14.46 1.41 11.11
CA MET A 179 -15.61 0.65 11.60
C MET A 179 -16.94 1.17 11.02
N ILE A 180 -17.12 2.49 10.94
CA ILE A 180 -18.32 3.09 10.34
C ILE A 180 -18.46 2.69 8.87
N ILE A 181 -17.38 2.77 8.09
CA ILE A 181 -17.37 2.35 6.68
C ILE A 181 -17.67 0.85 6.57
N THR A 182 -17.07 0.02 7.41
CA THR A 182 -17.36 -1.42 7.42
C THR A 182 -18.84 -1.71 7.74
N TYR A 183 -19.43 -1.01 8.71
CA TYR A 183 -20.84 -1.14 9.04
C TYR A 183 -21.73 -0.76 7.86
N ILE A 184 -21.39 0.27 7.10
CA ILE A 184 -22.09 0.64 5.85
C ILE A 184 -21.99 -0.50 4.84
N PHE A 185 -20.81 -1.13 4.68
CA PHE A 185 -20.65 -2.27 3.77
C PHE A 185 -21.48 -3.47 4.20
N ILE A 186 -21.60 -3.77 5.51
CA ILE A 186 -22.47 -4.82 6.03
C ILE A 186 -23.93 -4.59 5.66
N ILE A 187 -24.40 -3.34 5.69
CA ILE A 187 -25.78 -3.00 5.31
C ILE A 187 -26.01 -3.13 3.81
N LEU A 188 -25.01 -2.75 3.00
CA LEU A 188 -25.17 -2.67 1.54
C LEU A 188 -24.88 -4.00 0.82
N PHE A 189 -23.99 -4.82 1.38
CA PHE A 189 -23.47 -6.02 0.71
C PHE A 189 -23.59 -7.23 1.63
N LYS A 190 -24.30 -8.29 1.16
CA LYS A 190 -24.49 -9.53 1.91
C LYS A 190 -23.19 -10.34 2.10
N GLU A 191 -22.20 -10.06 1.28
CA GLU A 191 -20.88 -10.71 1.29
C GLU A 191 -20.01 -10.25 2.47
N ILE A 192 -20.41 -9.19 3.18
CA ILE A 192 -19.67 -8.63 4.33
C ILE A 192 -20.47 -8.91 5.60
N GLU A 193 -19.95 -9.81 6.45
CA GLU A 193 -20.59 -10.22 7.69
C GLU A 193 -20.16 -9.37 8.89
N PHE A 194 -20.87 -9.49 10.02
CA PHE A 194 -20.67 -8.64 11.19
C PHE A 194 -19.27 -8.75 11.81
N TYR A 195 -18.63 -9.91 11.73
CA TYR A 195 -17.26 -10.09 12.25
C TYR A 195 -16.19 -9.27 11.49
N PHE A 196 -16.48 -8.79 10.28
CA PHE A 196 -15.58 -7.88 9.55
C PHE A 196 -15.31 -6.56 10.30
N LEU A 197 -16.17 -6.15 11.26
CA LEU A 197 -15.89 -5.01 12.12
C LEU A 197 -14.59 -5.16 12.91
N PHE A 198 -14.29 -6.35 13.41
CA PHE A 198 -13.03 -6.61 14.09
C PHE A 198 -11.85 -6.60 13.13
N PHE A 199 -12.00 -7.23 11.98
CA PHE A 199 -10.94 -7.22 10.95
C PHE A 199 -10.67 -5.82 10.41
N SER A 200 -11.69 -4.94 10.33
CA SER A 200 -11.50 -3.57 9.88
C SER A 200 -10.54 -2.76 10.77
N ILE A 201 -10.61 -2.95 12.08
CA ILE A 201 -9.66 -2.33 13.02
C ILE A 201 -8.25 -2.86 12.76
N PHE A 202 -8.09 -4.17 12.60
CA PHE A 202 -6.81 -4.81 12.32
C PHE A 202 -6.21 -4.29 11.00
N ILE A 203 -7.01 -4.22 9.94
CA ILE A 203 -6.63 -3.63 8.66
C ILE A 203 -6.20 -2.17 8.81
N SER A 204 -6.95 -1.36 9.57
CA SER A 204 -6.61 0.04 9.83
C SER A 204 -5.29 0.20 10.60
N ILE A 205 -5.05 -0.64 11.61
CA ILE A 205 -3.77 -0.66 12.35
C ILE A 205 -2.61 -0.93 11.39
N PHE A 206 -2.71 -1.96 10.59
CA PHE A 206 -1.65 -2.34 9.64
C PHE A 206 -1.48 -1.31 8.52
N SER A 207 -2.56 -0.69 8.04
CA SER A 207 -2.49 0.44 7.10
C SER A 207 -1.65 1.58 7.67
N GLN A 208 -1.91 1.96 8.92
CA GLN A 208 -1.15 3.01 9.61
C GLN A 208 0.31 2.63 9.84
N PHE A 209 0.59 1.35 10.11
CA PHE A 209 1.96 0.84 10.20
C PHE A 209 2.68 0.84 8.85
N GLY A 210 1.98 0.52 7.75
CA GLY A 210 2.55 0.57 6.40
C GLY A 210 3.06 1.97 6.05
N ASP A 211 2.23 3.02 6.24
CA ASP A 211 2.62 4.41 6.04
C ASP A 211 3.77 4.82 7.00
N LEU A 212 3.72 4.42 8.27
CA LEU A 212 4.82 4.72 9.21
C LEU A 212 6.14 4.06 8.80
N TYR A 213 6.08 2.81 8.36
CA TYR A 213 7.27 2.07 7.95
C TYR A 213 7.88 2.65 6.66
N GLU A 214 7.07 3.00 5.69
CA GLU A 214 7.52 3.70 4.48
C GLU A 214 8.13 5.07 4.82
N SER A 215 7.46 5.84 5.68
CA SER A 215 7.98 7.10 6.19
C SER A 215 9.34 6.93 6.89
N PHE A 216 9.52 5.88 7.69
CA PHE A 216 10.79 5.54 8.32
C PHE A 216 11.90 5.27 7.28
N LEU A 217 11.61 4.46 6.26
CA LEU A 217 12.57 4.18 5.18
C LEU A 217 12.99 5.46 4.43
N LYS A 218 12.05 6.36 4.15
CA LYS A 218 12.32 7.66 3.51
C LYS A 218 13.23 8.54 4.37
N ARG A 219 12.97 8.63 5.69
CA ARG A 219 13.83 9.42 6.59
C ARG A 219 15.24 8.87 6.69
N ASN A 220 15.39 7.53 6.74
CA ASN A 220 16.71 6.90 6.72
C ASN A 220 17.48 7.15 5.41
N ALA A 221 16.76 7.27 4.30
CA ALA A 221 17.34 7.62 3.00
C ALA A 221 17.58 9.15 2.81
N GLY A 222 17.21 9.98 3.79
CA GLY A 222 17.34 11.45 3.70
C GLY A 222 16.37 12.11 2.72
N ILE A 223 15.29 11.42 2.33
CA ILE A 223 14.29 11.90 1.38
C ILE A 223 12.94 12.11 2.05
N LYS A 224 12.05 12.83 1.39
CA LYS A 224 10.67 13.06 1.86
C LYS A 224 9.66 12.27 1.05
N ASP A 225 9.76 12.28 -0.26
CA ASP A 225 8.86 11.63 -1.19
C ASP A 225 9.61 10.49 -1.90
N SER A 226 8.96 9.37 -2.19
CA SER A 226 9.61 8.18 -2.77
C SER A 226 10.15 8.46 -4.19
N SER A 227 9.44 9.30 -4.94
CA SER A 227 9.83 9.79 -6.27
C SER A 227 9.00 11.02 -6.67
N ASN A 228 9.09 11.43 -7.93
CA ASN A 228 8.24 12.47 -8.54
C ASN A 228 7.37 11.92 -9.68
N LEU A 229 6.98 10.64 -9.62
CA LEU A 229 6.19 10.01 -10.66
C LEU A 229 4.78 10.61 -10.80
N ILE A 230 4.16 11.00 -9.69
CA ILE A 230 2.81 11.55 -9.70
C ILE A 230 2.90 13.08 -9.51
N PRO A 231 2.58 13.87 -10.54
CA PRO A 231 2.65 15.33 -10.45
C PRO A 231 1.85 15.89 -9.27
N GLY A 232 2.51 16.66 -8.40
CA GLY A 232 1.92 17.27 -7.21
C GLY A 232 1.66 16.33 -6.03
N HIS A 233 1.91 15.00 -6.17
CA HIS A 233 1.64 14.00 -5.13
C HIS A 233 2.86 13.17 -4.70
N GLY A 234 4.03 13.34 -5.34
CA GLY A 234 5.23 12.55 -5.01
C GLY A 234 5.31 11.25 -5.80
N GLY A 235 5.72 10.18 -5.17
CA GLY A 235 5.84 8.87 -5.79
C GLY A 235 4.55 8.04 -5.75
N PHE A 236 4.60 6.94 -6.47
CA PHE A 236 3.54 5.95 -6.50
C PHE A 236 3.46 5.18 -5.17
N LEU A 237 4.60 4.85 -4.59
CA LEU A 237 4.71 4.19 -3.29
C LEU A 237 4.08 5.04 -2.17
N ASP A 238 4.26 6.38 -2.22
CA ASP A 238 3.64 7.33 -1.27
C ASP A 238 2.09 7.29 -1.28
N ARG A 239 1.48 6.59 -2.24
CA ARG A 239 0.02 6.40 -2.38
C ARG A 239 -0.42 4.98 -2.04
N PHE A 240 0.52 4.04 -2.03
CA PHE A 240 0.28 2.62 -1.77
C PHE A 240 0.77 2.17 -0.39
N ASP A 241 1.45 3.02 0.36
CA ASP A 241 2.05 2.73 1.66
C ASP A 241 1.03 2.12 2.67
N GLY A 242 -0.11 2.77 2.87
CA GLY A 242 -1.21 2.26 3.69
C GLY A 242 -1.85 1.01 3.10
N MET A 243 -2.00 0.93 1.77
CA MET A 243 -2.54 -0.27 1.10
C MET A 243 -1.63 -1.48 1.29
N ILE A 244 -0.30 -1.31 1.21
CA ILE A 244 0.66 -2.37 1.46
C ILE A 244 0.45 -2.95 2.85
N GLY A 245 0.35 -2.11 3.88
CA GLY A 245 0.06 -2.57 5.24
C GLY A 245 -1.28 -3.29 5.34
N ALA A 246 -2.34 -2.73 4.78
CA ALA A 246 -3.69 -3.28 4.84
C ALA A 246 -3.81 -4.65 4.14
N PHE A 247 -3.31 -4.78 2.92
CA PHE A 247 -3.34 -6.08 2.21
C PHE A 247 -2.43 -7.11 2.87
N PHE A 248 -1.33 -6.69 3.50
CA PHE A 248 -0.52 -7.59 4.31
C PHE A 248 -1.28 -8.08 5.57
N ALA A 249 -2.10 -7.22 6.20
CA ALA A 249 -2.99 -7.66 7.28
C ALA A 249 -3.97 -8.74 6.81
N VAL A 250 -4.58 -8.55 5.65
CA VAL A 250 -5.47 -9.55 5.03
C VAL A 250 -4.72 -10.85 4.75
N PHE A 251 -3.45 -10.77 4.26
CA PHE A 251 -2.60 -11.94 4.10
C PHE A 251 -2.44 -12.72 5.43
N ILE A 252 -2.13 -12.02 6.53
CA ILE A 252 -1.98 -12.65 7.85
C ILE A 252 -3.27 -13.33 8.29
N ILE A 253 -4.42 -12.67 8.14
CA ILE A 253 -5.72 -13.20 8.51
C ILE A 253 -6.00 -14.51 7.75
N ASN A 254 -5.80 -14.51 6.45
CA ASN A 254 -6.02 -15.70 5.61
C ASN A 254 -5.01 -16.80 5.87
N PHE A 255 -3.75 -16.46 6.16
CA PHE A 255 -2.72 -17.44 6.50
C PHE A 255 -3.01 -18.20 7.80
N ILE A 256 -3.62 -17.55 8.79
CA ILE A 256 -4.02 -18.18 10.06
C ILE A 256 -5.22 -19.14 9.82
N ASN A 257 -6.08 -18.83 8.86
CA ASN A 257 -7.27 -19.64 8.54
C ASN A 257 -7.02 -20.55 7.33
N ILE A 258 -6.13 -21.53 7.51
CA ILE A 258 -5.48 -22.37 6.47
C ILE A 258 -6.44 -23.05 5.48
N ASN A 259 -7.75 -23.15 5.75
CA ASN A 259 -8.69 -23.95 4.95
C ASN A 259 -9.73 -23.16 4.14
N ASN A 260 -9.93 -21.89 4.40
CA ASN A 260 -10.90 -21.07 3.65
C ASN A 260 -10.53 -19.59 3.74
N TRP A 261 -10.77 -18.83 2.67
CA TRP A 261 -10.81 -17.38 2.77
C TRP A 261 -11.84 -16.99 3.84
N ILE A 262 -11.41 -16.13 4.78
CA ILE A 262 -12.35 -15.56 5.78
C ILE A 262 -13.30 -14.55 5.08
N PHE A 263 -12.96 -14.18 3.86
CA PHE A 263 -13.63 -13.16 3.06
C PHE A 263 -14.53 -13.78 2.01
#